data_a24d3c4b7d69b6166c4fb92d4787b926
#
_entry.id   a24d3c4b7d69b6166c4fb92d4787b926
#
_cell.length_a   1.000
_cell.length_b   1.000
_cell.length_c   1.000
_cell.angle_alpha   90.00
_cell.angle_beta   90.00
_cell.angle_gamma   90.00
#
_symmetry.space_group_name_H-M   'P 1'
#
loop_
_entity.id
_entity.type
_entity.pdbx_description
1 polymer ?
#
loop_
_entity_poly.entity_id
_entity_poly.type
_entity_poly.pdbx_seq_one_letter_code
_entity_poly.pdbx_strand_id
1 'polypeptide(L)'
;MRGKFKQAEEALLLVNNDLYKIDLCYVACLCKCFIMNGKPEKAWNRYSKVKNNDESIHVAQLIANECYRMGQFFYAAKAFDVLDKNDSKQNFWEGKRGACVGVFQEVVAMKQRHAKDFKSSLCGRQIKEIIKLLDHSSNQEAEYIQNKIKVWSMANGLNVLS
;
A
#
# COMPACT_ATOMS: atom_id res chain seq x y z
N MET A 1 0.32 -18.83 -14.13
CA MET A 1 -0.76 -18.18 -13.37
C MET A 1 -1.05 -16.73 -13.79
N ARG A 2 -0.04 -15.90 -14.14
CA ARG A 2 -0.26 -14.47 -14.53
C ARG A 2 -1.25 -14.28 -15.68
N GLY A 3 -1.29 -15.16 -16.69
CA GLY A 3 -2.20 -15.02 -17.82
C GLY A 3 -3.68 -15.03 -17.47
N LYS A 4 -4.09 -15.80 -16.45
CA LYS A 4 -5.49 -15.87 -16.02
C LYS A 4 -5.99 -14.56 -15.40
N PHE A 5 -5.15 -13.87 -14.62
CA PHE A 5 -5.52 -12.58 -14.02
C PHE A 5 -5.59 -11.45 -15.04
N LYS A 6 -4.77 -11.51 -16.10
CA LYS A 6 -4.84 -10.54 -17.20
C LYS A 6 -6.17 -10.67 -17.96
N GLN A 7 -6.55 -11.89 -18.34
CA GLN A 7 -7.83 -12.15 -19.00
C GLN A 7 -9.03 -11.76 -18.11
N ALA A 8 -8.96 -12.07 -16.81
CA ALA A 8 -10.00 -11.67 -15.85
C ALA A 8 -10.09 -10.14 -15.70
N GLU A 9 -8.95 -9.41 -15.64
CA GLU A 9 -8.93 -7.95 -15.63
C GLU A 9 -9.64 -7.39 -16.88
N GLU A 10 -9.28 -7.89 -18.06
CA GLU A 10 -9.87 -7.47 -19.33
C GLU A 10 -11.38 -7.71 -19.36
N ALA A 11 -11.84 -8.89 -18.94
CA ALA A 11 -13.26 -9.23 -18.89
C ALA A 11 -14.04 -8.34 -17.90
N LEU A 12 -13.49 -8.10 -16.70
CA LEU A 12 -14.12 -7.24 -15.71
C LEU A 12 -14.21 -5.78 -16.19
N LEU A 13 -13.22 -5.30 -16.92
CA LEU A 13 -13.22 -3.92 -17.44
C LEU A 13 -14.24 -3.71 -18.57
N LEU A 14 -14.73 -4.78 -19.21
CA LEU A 14 -15.82 -4.70 -20.20
C LEU A 14 -17.21 -4.51 -19.57
N VAL A 15 -17.34 -4.71 -18.25
CA VAL A 15 -18.61 -4.46 -17.54
C VAL A 15 -18.95 -2.98 -17.63
N ASN A 16 -20.04 -2.67 -18.34
CA ASN A 16 -20.47 -1.29 -18.61
C ASN A 16 -21.69 -0.84 -17.79
N ASN A 17 -22.06 -1.58 -16.75
CA ASN A 17 -23.15 -1.24 -15.86
C ASN A 17 -22.60 -0.55 -14.59
N ASP A 18 -23.03 0.68 -14.34
CA ASP A 18 -22.53 1.49 -13.23
C ASP A 18 -22.94 0.94 -11.85
N LEU A 19 -24.05 0.24 -11.76
CA LEU A 19 -24.46 -0.43 -10.52
C LEU A 19 -23.46 -1.53 -10.11
N TYR A 20 -23.00 -2.33 -11.08
CA TYR A 20 -22.00 -3.34 -10.80
C TYR A 20 -20.64 -2.72 -10.47
N LYS A 21 -20.30 -1.57 -11.03
CA LYS A 21 -19.01 -0.90 -10.76
C LYS A 21 -18.88 -0.44 -9.32
N ILE A 22 -19.96 -0.23 -8.58
CA ILE A 22 -19.95 0.13 -7.15
C ILE A 22 -20.15 -1.10 -6.24
N ASP A 23 -20.51 -2.25 -6.80
CA ASP A 23 -20.63 -3.50 -6.06
C ASP A 23 -19.28 -3.93 -5.49
N LEU A 24 -19.25 -4.25 -4.18
CA LEU A 24 -18.00 -4.54 -3.47
C LEU A 24 -17.37 -5.86 -3.91
N CYS A 25 -18.17 -6.85 -4.31
CA CYS A 25 -17.63 -8.11 -4.83
C CYS A 25 -16.93 -7.88 -6.17
N TYR A 26 -17.54 -7.09 -7.06
CA TYR A 26 -16.91 -6.68 -8.31
C TYR A 26 -15.61 -5.90 -8.05
N VAL A 27 -15.65 -4.92 -7.15
CA VAL A 27 -14.48 -4.10 -6.80
C VAL A 27 -13.37 -4.98 -6.23
N ALA A 28 -13.70 -5.92 -5.34
CA ALA A 28 -12.73 -6.85 -4.75
C ALA A 28 -12.07 -7.74 -5.82
N CYS A 29 -12.84 -8.32 -6.73
CA CYS A 29 -12.33 -9.12 -7.84
C CYS A 29 -11.40 -8.31 -8.75
N LEU A 30 -11.81 -7.10 -9.12
CA LEU A 30 -11.02 -6.22 -9.98
C LEU A 30 -9.72 -5.77 -9.28
N CYS A 31 -9.78 -5.40 -7.99
CA CYS A 31 -8.61 -5.06 -7.19
C CYS A 31 -7.62 -6.24 -7.13
N LYS A 32 -8.11 -7.45 -6.90
CA LYS A 32 -7.27 -8.66 -6.91
C LYS A 32 -6.58 -8.86 -8.26
N CYS A 33 -7.30 -8.71 -9.37
CA CYS A 33 -6.69 -8.80 -10.71
C CYS A 33 -5.61 -7.74 -10.92
N PHE A 34 -5.85 -6.49 -10.52
CA PHE A 34 -4.84 -5.43 -10.62
C PHE A 34 -3.58 -5.75 -9.81
N ILE A 35 -3.72 -6.19 -8.56
CA ILE A 35 -2.59 -6.53 -7.68
C ILE A 35 -1.77 -7.67 -8.28
N MET A 36 -2.43 -8.75 -8.70
CA MET A 36 -1.78 -9.92 -9.30
C MET A 36 -1.08 -9.61 -10.64
N ASN A 37 -1.54 -8.57 -11.36
CA ASN A 37 -0.93 -8.06 -12.58
C ASN A 37 0.14 -6.99 -12.35
N GLY A 38 0.52 -6.71 -11.09
CA GLY A 38 1.55 -5.73 -10.74
C GLY A 38 1.08 -4.27 -10.87
N LYS A 39 -0.22 -4.01 -10.72
CA LYS A 39 -0.85 -2.68 -10.85
C LYS A 39 -1.54 -2.27 -9.52
N PRO A 40 -0.84 -2.25 -8.36
CA PRO A 40 -1.47 -1.99 -7.06
C PRO A 40 -2.06 -0.58 -6.96
N GLU A 41 -1.49 0.39 -7.68
CA GLU A 41 -2.02 1.75 -7.76
C GLU A 41 -3.46 1.78 -8.30
N LYS A 42 -3.74 0.99 -9.35
CA LYS A 42 -5.09 0.90 -9.91
C LYS A 42 -6.08 0.29 -8.91
N ALA A 43 -5.64 -0.72 -8.14
CA ALA A 43 -6.44 -1.32 -7.08
C ALA A 43 -6.76 -0.28 -6.00
N TRP A 44 -5.76 0.47 -5.54
CA TRP A 44 -5.94 1.53 -4.56
C TRP A 44 -6.89 2.64 -5.03
N ASN A 45 -6.69 3.12 -6.26
CA ASN A 45 -7.55 4.13 -6.86
C ASN A 45 -9.00 3.64 -7.02
N ARG A 46 -9.19 2.34 -7.29
CA ARG A 46 -10.53 1.75 -7.36
C ARG A 46 -11.18 1.67 -5.99
N TYR A 47 -10.48 1.19 -4.98
CA TYR A 47 -10.92 1.16 -3.59
C TYR A 47 -11.31 2.55 -3.09
N SER A 48 -10.51 3.57 -3.37
CA SER A 48 -10.74 4.95 -2.92
C SER A 48 -12.09 5.54 -3.36
N LYS A 49 -12.71 4.98 -4.41
CA LYS A 49 -14.05 5.39 -4.88
C LYS A 49 -15.20 4.79 -4.06
N VAL A 50 -14.95 3.71 -3.33
CA VAL A 50 -15.96 2.97 -2.54
C VAL A 50 -15.66 2.94 -1.04
N LYS A 51 -14.58 3.55 -0.58
CA LYS A 51 -14.08 3.48 0.80
C LYS A 51 -15.03 4.04 1.88
N ASN A 52 -16.04 4.81 1.48
CA ASN A 52 -17.01 5.39 2.41
C ASN A 52 -18.17 4.42 2.77
N ASN A 53 -18.17 3.21 2.24
CA ASN A 53 -19.10 2.16 2.59
C ASN A 53 -18.47 1.32 3.73
N ASP A 54 -19.22 1.07 4.81
CA ASP A 54 -18.74 0.31 5.98
C ASP A 54 -18.22 -1.08 5.60
N GLU A 55 -18.86 -1.73 4.63
CA GLU A 55 -18.43 -3.04 4.12
C GLU A 55 -17.13 -2.98 3.31
N SER A 56 -16.70 -1.79 2.89
CA SER A 56 -15.48 -1.60 2.10
C SER A 56 -14.20 -2.01 2.86
N ILE A 57 -14.31 -2.18 4.18
CA ILE A 57 -13.22 -2.67 5.03
C ILE A 57 -12.69 -4.03 4.56
N HIS A 58 -13.57 -4.91 4.05
CA HIS A 58 -13.16 -6.20 3.50
C HIS A 58 -12.33 -6.07 2.22
N VAL A 59 -12.61 -5.05 1.40
CA VAL A 59 -11.79 -4.74 0.22
C VAL A 59 -10.43 -4.20 0.65
N ALA A 60 -10.38 -3.35 1.68
CA ALA A 60 -9.12 -2.88 2.25
C ALA A 60 -8.26 -4.05 2.77
N GLN A 61 -8.89 -5.01 3.47
CA GLN A 61 -8.21 -6.20 3.99
C GLN A 61 -7.66 -7.09 2.85
N LEU A 62 -8.42 -7.27 1.77
CA LEU A 62 -7.95 -7.98 0.58
C LEU A 62 -6.73 -7.27 -0.03
N ILE A 63 -6.79 -5.94 -0.20
CA ILE A 63 -5.66 -5.16 -0.75
C ILE A 63 -4.44 -5.28 0.16
N ALA A 64 -4.60 -5.13 1.48
CA ALA A 64 -3.51 -5.22 2.45
C ALA A 64 -2.78 -6.56 2.33
N ASN A 65 -3.52 -7.66 2.39
CA ASN A 65 -2.96 -9.00 2.37
C ASN A 65 -2.35 -9.37 1.02
N GLU A 66 -3.05 -9.09 -0.08
CA GLU A 66 -2.56 -9.46 -1.41
C GLU A 66 -1.37 -8.60 -1.85
N CYS A 67 -1.39 -7.29 -1.56
CA CYS A 67 -0.24 -6.42 -1.82
C CYS A 67 0.97 -6.85 -0.99
N TYR A 68 0.79 -7.15 0.30
CA TYR A 68 1.87 -7.63 1.17
C TYR A 68 2.50 -8.91 0.62
N ARG A 69 1.66 -9.89 0.27
CA ARG A 69 2.10 -11.17 -0.29
C ARG A 69 2.84 -11.02 -1.63
N MET A 70 2.47 -10.02 -2.43
CA MET A 70 3.09 -9.73 -3.72
C MET A 70 4.33 -8.82 -3.61
N GLY A 71 4.75 -8.44 -2.41
CA GLY A 71 5.86 -7.50 -2.20
C GLY A 71 5.53 -6.05 -2.60
N GLN A 72 4.26 -5.69 -2.75
CA GLN A 72 3.80 -4.34 -3.11
C GLN A 72 3.58 -3.53 -1.82
N PHE A 73 4.64 -3.38 -1.03
CA PHE A 73 4.58 -2.95 0.36
C PHE A 73 3.99 -1.56 0.56
N PHE A 74 4.18 -0.62 -0.37
CA PHE A 74 3.65 0.73 -0.24
C PHE A 74 2.11 0.76 -0.15
N TYR A 75 1.43 0.01 -1.02
CA TYR A 75 -0.03 -0.06 -0.99
C TYR A 75 -0.55 -0.97 0.12
N ALA A 76 0.23 -1.99 0.51
CA ALA A 76 -0.08 -2.78 1.70
C ALA A 76 -0.07 -1.91 2.96
N ALA A 77 0.95 -1.04 3.15
CA ALA A 77 1.04 -0.12 4.28
C ALA A 77 -0.16 0.83 4.35
N LYS A 78 -0.59 1.40 3.22
CA LYS A 78 -1.78 2.27 3.14
C LYS A 78 -3.06 1.53 3.52
N ALA A 79 -3.21 0.29 3.06
CA ALA A 79 -4.40 -0.51 3.35
C ALA A 79 -4.42 -0.97 4.81
N PHE A 80 -3.29 -1.38 5.37
CA PHE A 80 -3.19 -1.70 6.80
C PHE A 80 -3.45 -0.48 7.70
N ASP A 81 -3.04 0.73 7.29
CA ASP A 81 -3.36 1.96 8.04
C ASP A 81 -4.86 2.26 8.09
N VAL A 82 -5.58 2.00 6.99
CA VAL A 82 -7.05 2.09 6.98
C VAL A 82 -7.66 1.08 7.94
N LEU A 83 -7.17 -0.17 7.95
CA LEU A 83 -7.66 -1.21 8.85
C LEU A 83 -7.40 -0.87 10.31
N ASP A 84 -6.19 -0.41 10.64
CA ASP A 84 -5.75 -0.03 11.98
C ASP A 84 -6.60 1.11 12.57
N LYS A 85 -7.04 2.05 11.72
CA LYS A 85 -7.91 3.17 12.12
C LYS A 85 -9.38 2.78 12.32
N ASN A 86 -9.87 1.77 11.60
CA ASN A 86 -11.29 1.41 11.61
C ASN A 86 -11.63 0.28 12.58
N ASP A 87 -10.69 -0.58 12.94
CA ASP A 87 -10.92 -1.69 13.87
C ASP A 87 -9.83 -1.77 14.92
N SER A 88 -10.13 -1.16 16.09
CA SER A 88 -9.24 -1.21 17.26
C SER A 88 -9.19 -2.58 17.95
N LYS A 89 -10.06 -3.52 17.58
CA LYS A 89 -10.10 -4.87 18.19
C LYS A 89 -9.15 -5.85 17.48
N GLN A 90 -8.89 -5.66 16.20
CA GLN A 90 -7.94 -6.46 15.46
C GLN A 90 -6.58 -5.75 15.44
N ASN A 91 -5.53 -6.50 15.78
CA ASN A 91 -4.17 -5.97 15.75
C ASN A 91 -3.62 -5.98 14.31
N PHE A 92 -3.85 -4.89 13.57
CA PHE A 92 -3.28 -4.70 12.23
C PHE A 92 -1.87 -4.08 12.26
N TRP A 93 -1.36 -3.75 13.44
CA TRP A 93 -0.05 -3.14 13.64
C TRP A 93 1.08 -3.96 13.00
N GLU A 94 1.10 -5.27 13.22
CA GLU A 94 2.15 -6.14 12.67
C GLU A 94 2.23 -6.06 11.14
N GLY A 95 1.09 -6.08 10.46
CA GLY A 95 1.01 -5.93 9.01
C GLY A 95 1.45 -4.54 8.54
N LYS A 96 0.99 -3.49 9.22
CA LYS A 96 1.38 -2.10 8.96
C LYS A 96 2.87 -1.88 9.16
N ARG A 97 3.42 -2.34 10.29
CA ARG A 97 4.84 -2.30 10.60
C ARG A 97 5.67 -3.01 9.52
N GLY A 98 5.32 -4.26 9.22
CA GLY A 98 6.03 -5.06 8.22
C GLY A 98 6.00 -4.42 6.83
N ALA A 99 4.85 -3.85 6.42
CA ALA A 99 4.73 -3.17 5.15
C ALA A 99 5.57 -1.88 5.09
N CYS A 100 5.54 -1.04 6.15
CA CYS A 100 6.37 0.17 6.21
C CYS A 100 7.86 -0.15 6.16
N VAL A 101 8.31 -1.17 6.90
CA VAL A 101 9.69 -1.64 6.86
C VAL A 101 10.04 -2.19 5.48
N GLY A 102 9.13 -2.92 4.84
CA GLY A 102 9.31 -3.42 3.48
C GLY A 102 9.55 -2.30 2.46
N VAL A 103 8.75 -1.22 2.49
CA VAL A 103 8.99 -0.03 1.65
C VAL A 103 10.37 0.56 1.90
N PHE A 104 10.76 0.70 3.17
CA PHE A 104 12.08 1.22 3.51
C PHE A 104 13.21 0.35 2.97
N GLN A 105 13.10 -0.97 3.12
CA GLN A 105 14.09 -1.93 2.58
C GLN A 105 14.21 -1.86 1.06
N GLU A 106 13.08 -1.70 0.33
CA GLU A 106 13.10 -1.51 -1.13
C GLU A 106 13.86 -0.24 -1.52
N VAL A 107 13.63 0.87 -0.82
CA VAL A 107 14.32 2.14 -1.07
C VAL A 107 15.82 2.02 -0.78
N VAL A 108 16.21 1.35 0.31
CA VAL A 108 17.63 1.06 0.63
C VAL A 108 18.28 0.23 -0.47
N ALA A 109 17.61 -0.84 -0.91
CA ALA A 109 18.11 -1.71 -1.97
C ALA A 109 18.22 -0.99 -3.33
N MET A 110 17.28 -0.10 -3.66
CA MET A 110 17.36 0.74 -4.86
C MET A 110 18.56 1.66 -4.81
N LYS A 111 18.82 2.29 -3.66
CA LYS A 111 20.01 3.16 -3.50
C LYS A 111 21.31 2.39 -3.68
N GLN A 112 21.42 1.20 -3.13
CA GLN A 112 22.63 0.37 -3.26
C GLN A 112 22.91 -0.03 -4.70
N ARG A 113 21.85 -0.27 -5.51
CA ARG A 113 21.98 -0.67 -6.93
C ARG A 113 22.23 0.49 -7.88
N HIS A 114 21.66 1.66 -7.60
CA HIS A 114 21.64 2.82 -8.50
C HIS A 114 22.03 4.12 -7.78
N ALA A 115 23.22 4.14 -7.16
CA ALA A 115 23.67 5.29 -6.36
C ALA A 115 23.67 6.64 -7.12
N LYS A 116 23.80 6.63 -8.46
CA LYS A 116 23.80 7.86 -9.29
C LYS A 116 22.39 8.39 -9.59
N ASP A 117 21.37 7.53 -9.67
CA ASP A 117 20.00 7.88 -10.08
C ASP A 117 18.99 7.90 -8.92
N PHE A 118 19.48 7.69 -7.69
CA PHE A 118 18.66 7.53 -6.48
C PHE A 118 17.81 8.77 -6.12
N LYS A 119 18.04 9.95 -6.69
CA LYS A 119 17.24 11.17 -6.47
C LYS A 119 15.82 11.09 -7.04
N SER A 120 15.27 9.89 -7.17
CA SER A 120 13.89 9.68 -7.60
C SER A 120 12.92 10.34 -6.60
N SER A 121 12.18 11.30 -7.08
CA SER A 121 11.07 11.95 -6.35
C SER A 121 10.04 10.94 -5.82
N LEU A 122 10.00 9.74 -6.40
CA LEU A 122 9.11 8.66 -6.00
C LEU A 122 9.54 8.05 -4.65
N CYS A 123 10.83 7.69 -4.50
CA CYS A 123 11.34 7.12 -3.24
C CYS A 123 11.15 8.10 -2.07
N GLY A 124 11.45 9.37 -2.28
CA GLY A 124 11.23 10.42 -1.27
C GLY A 124 9.76 10.55 -0.86
N ARG A 125 8.83 10.50 -1.83
CA ARG A 125 7.39 10.54 -1.54
C ARG A 125 6.92 9.30 -0.76
N GLN A 126 7.37 8.12 -1.14
CA GLN A 126 7.02 6.88 -0.43
C GLN A 126 7.54 6.89 1.01
N ILE A 127 8.77 7.34 1.23
CA ILE A 127 9.34 7.47 2.58
C ILE A 127 8.56 8.49 3.41
N LYS A 128 8.23 9.65 2.88
CA LYS A 128 7.39 10.64 3.59
C LYS A 128 6.04 10.06 3.98
N GLU A 129 5.43 9.32 3.09
CA GLU A 129 4.12 8.71 3.34
C GLU A 129 4.19 7.65 4.45
N ILE A 130 5.16 6.72 4.43
CA ILE A 130 5.28 5.72 5.49
C ILE A 130 5.64 6.33 6.84
N ILE A 131 6.41 7.42 6.88
CA ILE A 131 6.65 8.19 8.10
C ILE A 131 5.34 8.72 8.68
N LYS A 132 4.45 9.30 7.84
CA LYS A 132 3.12 9.76 8.25
C LYS A 132 2.23 8.61 8.75
N LEU A 133 2.25 7.47 8.07
CA LEU A 133 1.47 6.30 8.49
C LEU A 133 1.91 5.80 9.88
N LEU A 134 3.21 5.83 10.17
CA LEU A 134 3.75 5.45 11.48
C LEU A 134 3.43 6.48 12.56
N ASP A 135 3.40 7.77 12.23
CA ASP A 135 3.12 8.86 13.17
C ASP A 135 1.70 8.77 13.76
N HIS A 136 0.76 8.20 13.00
CA HIS A 136 -0.62 8.02 13.42
C HIS A 136 -0.84 6.73 14.25
N SER A 137 0.20 5.98 14.57
CA SER A 137 0.10 4.76 15.35
C SER A 137 0.31 5.04 16.84
N SER A 138 -0.55 4.47 17.69
CA SER A 138 -0.41 4.52 19.15
C SER A 138 0.64 3.54 19.69
N ASN A 139 1.29 2.75 18.83
CA ASN A 139 2.27 1.75 19.23
C ASN A 139 3.64 2.40 19.50
N GLN A 140 4.25 2.09 20.63
CA GLN A 140 5.58 2.64 21.03
C GLN A 140 6.70 2.29 20.04
N GLU A 141 6.62 1.15 19.34
CA GLU A 141 7.60 0.76 18.33
C GLU A 141 7.55 1.66 17.09
N ALA A 142 6.41 2.30 16.81
CA ALA A 142 6.23 3.16 15.64
C ALA A 142 7.20 4.33 15.65
N GLU A 143 7.36 5.00 16.79
CA GLU A 143 8.27 6.11 16.95
C GLU A 143 9.74 5.69 16.72
N TYR A 144 10.12 4.55 17.28
CA TYR A 144 11.47 4.01 17.08
C TYR A 144 11.78 3.76 15.61
N ILE A 145 10.88 3.07 14.90
CA ILE A 145 11.03 2.75 13.47
C ILE A 145 11.06 4.05 12.64
N GLN A 146 10.14 4.97 12.91
CA GLN A 146 10.07 6.27 12.25
C GLN A 146 11.37 7.05 12.37
N ASN A 147 11.94 7.11 13.60
CA ASN A 147 13.20 7.80 13.85
C ASN A 147 14.37 7.17 13.09
N LYS A 148 14.44 5.84 13.02
CA LYS A 148 15.48 5.15 12.22
C LYS A 148 15.36 5.46 10.74
N ILE A 149 14.13 5.45 10.19
CA ILE A 149 13.87 5.81 8.78
C ILE A 149 14.27 7.27 8.51
N LYS A 150 13.89 8.21 9.39
CA LYS A 150 14.23 9.64 9.28
C LYS A 150 15.76 9.86 9.27
N VAL A 151 16.47 9.29 10.23
CA VAL A 151 17.93 9.44 10.35
C VAL A 151 18.62 8.90 9.10
N TRP A 152 18.27 7.70 8.65
CA TRP A 152 18.86 7.13 7.44
C TRP A 152 18.55 7.98 6.20
N SER A 153 17.32 8.45 6.07
CA SER A 153 16.87 9.24 4.91
C SER A 153 17.62 10.55 4.81
N MET A 154 17.79 11.27 5.92
CA MET A 154 18.57 12.52 5.98
C MET A 154 20.04 12.30 5.64
N ALA A 155 20.67 11.26 6.21
CA ALA A 155 22.06 10.89 5.91
C ALA A 155 22.27 10.53 4.43
N ASN A 156 21.19 10.19 3.72
CA ASN A 156 21.23 9.78 2.32
C ASN A 156 20.63 10.83 1.35
N GLY A 157 20.41 12.05 1.82
CA GLY A 157 20.01 13.20 0.99
C GLY A 157 18.53 13.19 0.58
N LEU A 158 17.68 12.39 1.25
CA LEU A 158 16.22 12.44 1.09
C LEU A 158 15.65 13.50 2.05
N ASN A 159 15.01 14.54 1.51
CA ASN A 159 14.31 15.52 2.34
C ASN A 159 12.98 14.91 2.82
N VAL A 160 12.91 14.54 4.10
CA VAL A 160 11.73 13.90 4.73
C VAL A 160 11.08 14.77 5.81
N LEU A 161 11.63 15.97 6.08
CA LEU A 161 11.21 16.84 7.17
C LEU A 161 10.24 17.98 6.74
N SER A 162 9.68 17.93 5.53
CA SER A 162 8.72 18.96 5.07
C SER A 162 7.34 18.38 4.90
#